data_7a2704021532319952130d19afd8523f
#
_entry.id   7a2704021532319952130d19afd8523f
#
_cell.length_a   1.000
_cell.length_b   1.000
_cell.length_c   1.000
_cell.angle_alpha   90.00
_cell.angle_beta   90.00
_cell.angle_gamma   90.00
#
_symmetry.space_group_name_H-M   'P 1'
#
loop_
_entity.id
_entity.type
_entity.pdbx_description
1 polymer ?
#
loop_
_entity_poly.entity_id
_entity_poly.type
_entity_poly.pdbx_seq_one_letter_code
_entity_poly.pdbx_strand_id
1 'polypeptide(L)'
;MNNGHELPSRRVLLKGSLAATAAAAGTLTVARGSAQAATPSKAAAPAAAKAARPVNPLVPNRADPHIHRHRDGRYYFTATAPEYDRIILRRSRTLHGIATAEESVVWRRHTSGEMAAHIWAPEIHHIDGKWYIYFAAAPAHDVWKIRMWVLENSHRDPFKGTWVEKGQLTTAWDTFSLDATTFTYQGSRYLSWAQHEPGMDNNTGVFLSRMANPWTLTGPQVRLTTPEYDWECVGFKVNEGASFLQRNGRVFMTYSASATDANYCMGLLTAEAGSDLMDPKSWTKSPRPVFTSNDRTKQYGPGHNSFTVAEDGRTDVLVYHARQYEDIVGDPLNDPNRHTRVQRLGWKADGTPDFGVPVADGPVPVLARPR
;
A
#
# COMPACT_ATOMS: atom_id res chain seq x y z
N MET A 1 41.66 -40.20 -29.48
CA MET A 1 40.94 -40.17 -30.76
C MET A 1 40.01 -38.95 -30.70
N ASN A 2 40.50 -37.84 -31.02
CA ASN A 2 40.58 -37.01 -32.20
C ASN A 2 39.27 -36.92 -33.00
N ASN A 3 38.74 -35.75 -33.05
CA ASN A 3 38.26 -34.85 -34.13
C ASN A 3 37.10 -33.99 -33.61
N GLY A 4 37.06 -32.71 -33.54
CA GLY A 4 37.69 -31.63 -34.26
C GLY A 4 36.87 -31.27 -35.51
N HIS A 5 35.99 -30.21 -35.41
CA HIS A 5 35.71 -29.37 -36.57
C HIS A 5 35.26 -27.95 -36.16
N GLU A 6 36.01 -27.05 -36.76
CA GLU A 6 35.95 -25.59 -36.65
C GLU A 6 34.82 -24.95 -37.46
N LEU A 7 34.62 -23.68 -37.17
CA LEU A 7 33.76 -22.63 -37.79
C LEU A 7 34.00 -22.44 -39.31
N PRO A 8 33.14 -21.65 -40.00
CA PRO A 8 33.62 -20.34 -40.41
C PRO A 8 32.67 -19.13 -40.32
N SER A 9 33.30 -18.03 -40.03
CA SER A 9 32.89 -16.65 -40.20
C SER A 9 32.66 -16.24 -41.66
N ARG A 10 31.69 -15.37 -41.97
CA ARG A 10 31.74 -14.49 -43.12
C ARG A 10 31.07 -13.12 -42.87
N ARG A 11 31.90 -12.10 -42.81
CA ARG A 11 31.54 -10.71 -43.09
C ARG A 11 31.26 -10.54 -44.58
N VAL A 12 30.25 -9.73 -44.93
CA VAL A 12 30.17 -9.07 -46.24
C VAL A 12 29.85 -7.60 -46.04
N LEU A 13 30.79 -6.79 -46.45
CA LEU A 13 30.68 -5.36 -46.74
C LEU A 13 30.12 -5.22 -48.16
N LEU A 14 29.22 -4.22 -48.38
CA LEU A 14 28.98 -3.64 -49.72
C LEU A 14 28.81 -2.13 -49.61
N LYS A 15 29.66 -1.47 -50.37
CA LYS A 15 29.75 -0.03 -50.62
C LYS A 15 28.83 0.40 -51.78
N GLY A 16 28.40 1.66 -51.71
CA GLY A 16 28.42 2.57 -52.88
C GLY A 16 27.11 2.72 -53.64
N SER A 17 26.58 3.92 -53.79
CA SER A 17 26.85 4.81 -54.89
C SER A 17 26.04 6.12 -54.77
N LEU A 18 26.69 7.24 -54.97
CA LEU A 18 26.14 8.56 -55.26
C LEU A 18 25.56 8.55 -56.68
N ALA A 19 24.46 9.26 -56.89
CA ALA A 19 24.08 9.82 -58.19
C ALA A 19 23.56 11.25 -57.98
N ALA A 20 24.32 12.17 -58.56
CA ALA A 20 23.96 13.57 -58.72
C ALA A 20 23.23 13.74 -60.06
N THR A 21 22.18 14.53 -60.14
CA THR A 21 21.66 15.06 -61.40
C THR A 21 21.23 16.54 -61.25
N ALA A 22 21.53 17.23 -62.29
CA ALA A 22 21.75 18.65 -62.49
C ALA A 22 20.50 19.54 -62.50
N ALA A 23 20.79 20.82 -62.40
CA ALA A 23 19.93 21.98 -62.39
C ALA A 23 19.17 22.22 -63.71
N ALA A 24 17.95 22.77 -63.59
CA ALA A 24 17.34 23.57 -64.65
C ALA A 24 16.85 24.89 -64.07
N ALA A 25 17.41 25.97 -64.58
CA ALA A 25 17.04 27.33 -64.28
C ALA A 25 15.76 27.73 -65.01
N GLY A 26 14.77 28.18 -64.30
CA GLY A 26 13.58 28.83 -64.84
C GLY A 26 13.33 30.13 -64.13
N THR A 27 13.56 31.24 -64.88
CA THR A 27 13.23 32.60 -64.45
C THR A 27 11.73 32.82 -64.43
N LEU A 28 11.19 33.27 -63.28
CA LEU A 28 9.85 33.78 -63.18
C LEU A 28 9.81 35.11 -62.42
N THR A 29 9.20 36.04 -63.08
CA THR A 29 8.94 37.42 -62.73
C THR A 29 8.26 37.63 -61.37
N VAL A 30 8.78 38.65 -60.67
CA VAL A 30 8.30 39.11 -59.37
C VAL A 30 7.03 39.93 -59.54
N ALA A 31 5.90 39.45 -58.99
CA ALA A 31 4.77 40.28 -58.65
C ALA A 31 4.81 40.58 -57.15
N ARG A 32 5.02 41.85 -56.81
CA ARG A 32 4.94 42.33 -55.42
C ARG A 32 3.47 42.37 -54.99
N GLY A 33 3.04 41.35 -54.26
CA GLY A 33 1.85 41.40 -53.46
C GLY A 33 2.23 41.65 -51.99
N SER A 34 1.75 42.73 -51.41
CA SER A 34 1.89 43.06 -49.99
C SER A 34 1.12 42.05 -49.18
N ALA A 35 1.82 41.08 -48.59
CA ALA A 35 1.26 40.16 -47.61
C ALA A 35 1.23 40.84 -46.25
N GLN A 36 0.04 41.17 -45.77
CA GLN A 36 -0.24 41.56 -44.41
C GLN A 36 0.08 40.38 -43.49
N ALA A 37 1.02 40.55 -42.57
CA ALA A 37 1.39 39.56 -41.58
C ALA A 37 0.22 39.31 -40.66
N ALA A 38 -0.40 38.14 -40.77
CA ALA A 38 -1.35 37.64 -39.77
C ALA A 38 -0.59 37.32 -38.48
N THR A 39 -0.87 38.02 -37.41
CA THR A 39 -0.41 37.72 -36.04
C THR A 39 -0.84 36.29 -35.69
N PRO A 40 0.09 35.42 -35.22
CA PRO A 40 -0.31 34.09 -34.74
C PRO A 40 -1.21 34.23 -33.53
N SER A 41 -2.46 33.81 -33.67
CA SER A 41 -3.39 33.62 -32.55
C SER A 41 -2.75 32.65 -31.58
N LYS A 42 -2.49 33.11 -30.35
CA LYS A 42 -1.99 32.31 -29.24
C LYS A 42 -3.09 31.29 -28.90
N ALA A 43 -2.97 30.08 -29.44
CA ALA A 43 -3.89 28.99 -29.09
C ALA A 43 -3.89 28.88 -27.56
N ALA A 44 -5.05 29.12 -26.94
CA ALA A 44 -5.22 28.92 -25.52
C ALA A 44 -4.87 27.47 -25.19
N ALA A 45 -3.90 27.29 -24.28
CA ALA A 45 -3.60 25.95 -23.76
C ALA A 45 -4.92 25.34 -23.22
N PRO A 46 -5.21 24.07 -23.50
CA PRO A 46 -6.41 23.43 -22.98
C PRO A 46 -6.42 23.58 -21.46
N ALA A 47 -7.50 24.14 -20.91
CA ALA A 47 -7.70 24.24 -19.47
C ALA A 47 -7.47 22.86 -18.87
N ALA A 48 -6.52 22.74 -17.94
CA ALA A 48 -6.24 21.49 -17.29
C ALA A 48 -7.55 20.94 -16.72
N ALA A 49 -8.02 19.82 -17.24
CA ALA A 49 -9.23 19.16 -16.78
C ALA A 49 -9.06 18.96 -15.27
N LYS A 50 -10.01 19.50 -14.50
CA LYS A 50 -10.00 19.41 -13.02
C LYS A 50 -9.93 17.94 -12.67
N ALA A 51 -8.82 17.49 -12.06
CA ALA A 51 -8.62 16.08 -11.74
C ALA A 51 -9.83 15.56 -10.96
N ALA A 52 -10.39 14.43 -11.41
CA ALA A 52 -11.54 13.82 -10.76
C ALA A 52 -11.13 13.45 -9.32
N ARG A 53 -12.00 13.76 -8.35
CA ARG A 53 -11.76 13.48 -6.93
C ARG A 53 -12.11 12.03 -6.62
N PRO A 54 -11.40 11.37 -5.69
CA PRO A 54 -11.86 10.10 -5.14
C PRO A 54 -13.28 10.25 -4.55
N VAL A 55 -14.02 9.16 -4.59
CA VAL A 55 -15.35 9.04 -3.99
C VAL A 55 -15.30 7.91 -2.98
N ASN A 56 -15.73 8.15 -1.74
CA ASN A 56 -15.85 7.11 -0.73
C ASN A 56 -17.23 6.43 -0.77
N PRO A 57 -17.32 5.11 -0.55
CA PRO A 57 -16.18 4.19 -0.46
C PRO A 57 -15.39 4.13 -1.77
N LEU A 58 -14.05 4.16 -1.66
CA LEU A 58 -13.17 4.08 -2.84
C LEU A 58 -13.27 2.70 -3.51
N VAL A 59 -13.22 1.65 -2.71
CA VAL A 59 -13.40 0.27 -3.17
C VAL A 59 -14.33 -0.47 -2.20
N PRO A 60 -15.55 -0.79 -2.61
CA PRO A 60 -16.47 -1.57 -1.80
C PRO A 60 -15.95 -2.97 -1.49
N ASN A 61 -16.28 -3.51 -0.31
CA ASN A 61 -16.01 -4.89 0.11
C ASN A 61 -14.53 -5.29 0.00
N ARG A 62 -13.65 -4.36 0.39
CA ARG A 62 -12.20 -4.56 0.47
C ARG A 62 -11.70 -4.00 1.79
N ALA A 63 -11.49 -4.90 2.76
CA ALA A 63 -10.93 -4.59 4.08
C ALA A 63 -9.40 -4.48 4.01
N ASP A 64 -8.79 -3.96 5.06
CA ASP A 64 -7.34 -3.96 5.26
C ASP A 64 -6.57 -3.39 4.06
N PRO A 65 -6.92 -2.16 3.60
CA PRO A 65 -6.47 -1.65 2.32
C PRO A 65 -5.02 -1.18 2.36
N HIS A 66 -4.22 -1.58 1.38
CA HIS A 66 -2.88 -1.08 1.17
C HIS A 66 -2.74 -0.44 -0.22
N ILE A 67 -2.27 0.82 -0.26
CA ILE A 67 -1.99 1.54 -1.52
C ILE A 67 -0.52 1.94 -1.59
N HIS A 68 0.25 1.25 -2.41
CA HIS A 68 1.62 1.61 -2.73
C HIS A 68 1.68 2.58 -3.90
N ARG A 69 2.22 3.79 -3.68
CA ARG A 69 2.56 4.70 -4.78
C ARG A 69 3.98 4.41 -5.24
N HIS A 70 4.10 3.89 -6.46
CA HIS A 70 5.39 3.53 -7.04
C HIS A 70 6.03 4.72 -7.77
N ARG A 71 7.36 4.66 -7.95
CA ARG A 71 8.16 5.68 -8.66
C ARG A 71 7.77 5.89 -10.13
N ASP A 72 7.00 4.97 -10.74
CA ASP A 72 6.42 5.13 -12.08
C ASP A 72 5.18 6.06 -12.10
N GLY A 73 4.83 6.64 -10.96
CA GLY A 73 3.70 7.54 -10.76
C GLY A 73 2.35 6.85 -10.65
N ARG A 74 2.31 5.50 -10.60
CA ARG A 74 1.07 4.73 -10.42
C ARG A 74 0.86 4.33 -8.97
N TYR A 75 -0.40 4.12 -8.67
CA TYR A 75 -0.88 3.50 -7.44
C TYR A 75 -1.16 2.03 -7.68
N TYR A 76 -0.70 1.19 -6.77
CA TYR A 76 -0.96 -0.24 -6.72
C TYR A 76 -1.75 -0.52 -5.45
N PHE A 77 -2.92 -1.09 -5.60
CA PHE A 77 -3.86 -1.37 -4.52
C PHE A 77 -4.01 -2.86 -4.32
N THR A 78 -3.99 -3.29 -3.09
CA THR A 78 -4.40 -4.61 -2.62
C THR A 78 -5.21 -4.48 -1.34
N ALA A 79 -6.00 -5.48 -1.01
CA ALA A 79 -6.83 -5.52 0.20
C ALA A 79 -7.36 -6.94 0.40
N THR A 80 -7.88 -7.22 1.57
CA THR A 80 -8.58 -8.47 1.88
C THR A 80 -9.85 -8.59 1.05
N ALA A 81 -9.97 -9.66 0.28
CA ALA A 81 -11.21 -10.06 -0.37
C ALA A 81 -12.14 -10.77 0.63
N PRO A 82 -13.46 -10.49 0.64
CA PRO A 82 -14.37 -11.02 1.68
C PRO A 82 -14.52 -12.54 1.70
N GLU A 83 -14.16 -13.22 0.61
CA GLU A 83 -14.14 -14.68 0.54
C GLU A 83 -12.87 -15.30 1.16
N TYR A 84 -11.86 -14.49 1.51
CA TYR A 84 -10.61 -14.91 2.14
C TYR A 84 -9.85 -16.00 1.37
N ASP A 85 -9.94 -15.97 0.04
CA ASP A 85 -9.45 -17.06 -0.84
C ASP A 85 -8.40 -16.63 -1.86
N ARG A 86 -8.07 -15.34 -1.92
CA ARG A 86 -7.20 -14.79 -2.98
C ARG A 86 -6.54 -13.48 -2.59
N ILE A 87 -5.50 -13.15 -3.33
CA ILE A 87 -4.84 -11.85 -3.34
C ILE A 87 -5.14 -11.16 -4.68
N ILE A 88 -5.60 -9.92 -4.59
CA ILE A 88 -5.97 -9.10 -5.73
C ILE A 88 -5.04 -7.90 -5.89
N LEU A 89 -4.88 -7.43 -7.11
CA LEU A 89 -4.24 -6.14 -7.40
C LEU A 89 -5.13 -5.29 -8.31
N ARG A 90 -5.14 -3.98 -8.04
CA ARG A 90 -5.61 -2.95 -8.97
C ARG A 90 -4.50 -1.94 -9.21
N ARG A 91 -4.51 -1.28 -10.36
CA ARG A 91 -3.52 -0.26 -10.71
C ARG A 91 -4.16 0.93 -11.40
N SER A 92 -3.76 2.15 -10.99
CA SER A 92 -4.20 3.39 -11.64
C SER A 92 -3.12 4.46 -11.59
N ARG A 93 -3.24 5.49 -12.43
CA ARG A 93 -2.42 6.71 -12.36
C ARG A 93 -2.94 7.71 -11.34
N THR A 94 -4.17 7.54 -10.86
CA THR A 94 -4.82 8.41 -9.88
C THR A 94 -5.47 7.59 -8.78
N LEU A 95 -5.60 8.16 -7.58
CA LEU A 95 -6.34 7.53 -6.49
C LEU A 95 -7.81 7.29 -6.88
N HIS A 96 -8.44 8.29 -7.52
CA HIS A 96 -9.80 8.13 -8.04
C HIS A 96 -9.93 6.92 -8.98
N GLY A 97 -8.96 6.71 -9.86
CA GLY A 97 -9.00 5.63 -10.83
C GLY A 97 -8.84 4.23 -10.23
N ILE A 98 -8.43 4.09 -8.96
CA ILE A 98 -8.42 2.79 -8.26
C ILE A 98 -9.84 2.23 -8.13
N ALA A 99 -10.85 3.10 -7.96
CA ALA A 99 -12.25 2.71 -7.82
C ALA A 99 -12.76 1.86 -8.99
N THR A 100 -12.36 2.21 -10.22
CA THR A 100 -12.83 1.61 -11.47
C THR A 100 -11.77 0.77 -12.19
N ALA A 101 -10.54 0.68 -11.61
CA ALA A 101 -9.48 -0.14 -12.19
C ALA A 101 -9.88 -1.62 -12.17
N GLU A 102 -9.52 -2.33 -13.24
CA GLU A 102 -9.67 -3.77 -13.31
C GLU A 102 -8.96 -4.45 -12.15
N GLU A 103 -9.66 -5.40 -11.52
CA GLU A 103 -9.13 -6.21 -10.44
C GLU A 103 -8.57 -7.51 -11.00
N SER A 104 -7.27 -7.72 -10.81
CA SER A 104 -6.58 -8.94 -11.21
C SER A 104 -6.30 -9.83 -10.02
N VAL A 105 -6.68 -11.09 -10.07
CA VAL A 105 -6.25 -12.08 -9.08
C VAL A 105 -4.82 -12.49 -9.42
N VAL A 106 -3.89 -12.26 -8.49
CA VAL A 106 -2.46 -12.54 -8.69
C VAL A 106 -2.00 -13.81 -7.97
N TRP A 107 -2.74 -14.24 -6.96
CA TRP A 107 -2.49 -15.48 -6.24
C TRP A 107 -3.79 -16.00 -5.61
N ARG A 108 -3.92 -17.33 -5.47
CA ARG A 108 -5.05 -17.99 -4.81
C ARG A 108 -4.58 -18.90 -3.71
N ARG A 109 -5.40 -19.03 -2.66
CA ARG A 109 -5.15 -19.99 -1.57
C ARG A 109 -4.95 -21.42 -2.10
N HIS A 110 -4.21 -22.20 -1.38
CA HIS A 110 -4.10 -23.63 -1.63
C HIS A 110 -5.43 -24.34 -1.33
N THR A 111 -5.62 -25.49 -1.91
CA THR A 111 -6.78 -26.35 -1.64
C THR A 111 -6.58 -27.21 -0.38
N SER A 112 -5.33 -27.38 0.07
CA SER A 112 -4.94 -28.15 1.26
C SER A 112 -3.57 -27.69 1.76
N GLY A 113 -3.18 -28.15 2.95
CA GLY A 113 -1.91 -27.78 3.57
C GLY A 113 -1.89 -26.34 4.07
N GLU A 114 -0.71 -25.70 4.03
CA GLU A 114 -0.53 -24.32 4.42
C GLU A 114 -1.16 -23.34 3.42
N MET A 115 -1.44 -22.11 3.85
CA MET A 115 -2.03 -21.03 3.05
C MET A 115 -3.36 -21.42 2.36
N ALA A 116 -4.18 -22.23 3.02
CA ALA A 116 -5.43 -22.76 2.48
C ALA A 116 -6.69 -22.05 3.01
N ALA A 117 -6.54 -21.17 4.00
CA ALA A 117 -7.65 -20.42 4.62
C ALA A 117 -7.18 -19.03 5.07
N HIS A 118 -8.14 -18.15 5.30
CA HIS A 118 -7.93 -16.83 5.91
C HIS A 118 -6.82 -16.00 5.24
N ILE A 119 -6.93 -15.81 3.91
CA ILE A 119 -6.00 -14.94 3.17
C ILE A 119 -6.36 -13.50 3.51
N TRP A 120 -5.63 -12.91 4.49
CA TRP A 120 -5.93 -11.62 5.07
C TRP A 120 -4.81 -10.60 4.92
N ALA A 121 -5.19 -9.33 4.97
CA ALA A 121 -4.34 -8.16 5.05
C ALA A 121 -3.12 -8.20 4.11
N PRO A 122 -3.29 -8.39 2.79
CA PRO A 122 -2.16 -8.34 1.86
C PRO A 122 -1.63 -6.91 1.72
N GLU A 123 -0.32 -6.75 1.84
CA GLU A 123 0.39 -5.50 1.57
C GLU A 123 1.38 -5.65 0.42
N ILE A 124 1.33 -4.79 -0.59
CA ILE A 124 2.25 -4.80 -1.72
C ILE A 124 3.38 -3.79 -1.56
N HIS A 125 4.62 -4.23 -1.66
CA HIS A 125 5.83 -3.43 -1.53
C HIS A 125 6.77 -3.63 -2.71
N HIS A 126 7.50 -2.57 -3.10
CA HIS A 126 8.56 -2.66 -4.10
C HIS A 126 9.91 -2.45 -3.42
N ILE A 127 10.74 -3.51 -3.38
CA ILE A 127 11.99 -3.56 -2.63
C ILE A 127 13.08 -4.06 -3.58
N ASP A 128 14.18 -3.32 -3.71
CA ASP A 128 15.37 -3.70 -4.48
C ASP A 128 15.06 -4.20 -5.90
N GLY A 129 14.11 -3.53 -6.57
CA GLY A 129 13.75 -3.84 -7.96
C GLY A 129 12.71 -4.96 -8.13
N LYS A 130 12.25 -5.57 -7.05
CA LYS A 130 11.23 -6.64 -7.05
C LYS A 130 9.99 -6.24 -6.26
N TRP A 131 8.89 -6.93 -6.52
CA TRP A 131 7.64 -6.79 -5.80
C TRP A 131 7.50 -7.89 -4.76
N TYR A 132 6.98 -7.52 -3.60
CA TYR A 132 6.68 -8.43 -2.50
C TYR A 132 5.25 -8.19 -2.04
N ILE A 133 4.56 -9.28 -1.68
CA ILE A 133 3.28 -9.20 -0.96
C ILE A 133 3.44 -9.96 0.34
N TYR A 134 3.19 -9.24 1.45
CA TYR A 134 3.06 -9.83 2.78
C TYR A 134 1.59 -10.06 3.04
N PHE A 135 1.23 -11.19 3.64
CA PHE A 135 -0.16 -11.52 3.94
C PHE A 135 -0.24 -12.55 5.06
N ALA A 136 -1.41 -12.65 5.69
CA ALA A 136 -1.70 -13.70 6.66
C ALA A 136 -2.46 -14.85 5.99
N ALA A 137 -2.18 -16.07 6.43
CA ALA A 137 -2.91 -17.27 6.01
C ALA A 137 -2.82 -18.38 7.06
N ALA A 138 -3.77 -19.30 7.00
CA ALA A 138 -3.86 -20.49 7.86
C ALA A 138 -3.87 -21.78 7.05
N PRO A 139 -3.48 -22.93 7.66
CA PRO A 139 -3.61 -24.23 7.02
C PRO A 139 -5.08 -24.70 6.97
N ALA A 140 -5.38 -25.61 6.05
CA ALA A 140 -6.73 -26.14 5.85
C ALA A 140 -7.32 -26.86 7.08
N HIS A 141 -6.47 -27.49 7.89
CA HIS A 141 -6.89 -28.32 9.03
C HIS A 141 -7.07 -27.52 10.33
N ASP A 142 -6.52 -26.28 10.39
CA ASP A 142 -6.64 -25.37 11.54
C ASP A 142 -6.67 -23.94 11.04
N VAL A 143 -7.86 -23.43 10.74
CA VAL A 143 -8.06 -22.10 10.15
C VAL A 143 -7.68 -20.94 11.07
N TRP A 144 -7.44 -21.21 12.36
CA TRP A 144 -6.98 -20.21 13.33
C TRP A 144 -5.48 -20.26 13.60
N LYS A 145 -4.76 -21.24 13.06
CA LYS A 145 -3.29 -21.27 13.06
C LYS A 145 -2.73 -20.30 12.03
N ILE A 146 -3.09 -19.03 12.17
CA ILE A 146 -2.71 -17.96 11.24
C ILE A 146 -1.23 -17.62 11.40
N ARG A 147 -0.53 -17.49 10.26
CA ARG A 147 0.88 -17.11 10.15
C ARG A 147 1.07 -16.12 9.01
N MET A 148 2.19 -15.43 9.02
CA MET A 148 2.58 -14.47 7.98
C MET A 148 3.36 -15.15 6.87
N TRP A 149 3.06 -14.81 5.63
CA TRP A 149 3.66 -15.38 4.42
C TRP A 149 4.12 -14.29 3.47
N VAL A 150 5.03 -14.63 2.58
CA VAL A 150 5.61 -13.69 1.62
C VAL A 150 5.57 -14.26 0.22
N LEU A 151 5.11 -13.46 -0.74
CA LEU A 151 5.24 -13.69 -2.17
C LEU A 151 6.27 -12.73 -2.75
N GLU A 152 7.06 -13.18 -3.73
CA GLU A 152 8.01 -12.39 -4.51
C GLU A 152 7.64 -12.43 -6.00
N ASN A 153 7.68 -11.29 -6.68
CA ASN A 153 7.62 -11.22 -8.14
C ASN A 153 8.79 -10.37 -8.66
N SER A 154 9.67 -10.97 -9.44
CA SER A 154 10.85 -10.31 -10.01
C SER A 154 10.57 -9.55 -11.30
N HIS A 155 9.36 -9.65 -11.86
CA HIS A 155 8.98 -8.90 -13.06
C HIS A 155 8.73 -7.44 -12.70
N ARG A 156 9.18 -6.49 -13.54
CA ARG A 156 9.00 -5.04 -13.32
C ARG A 156 7.52 -4.60 -13.22
N ASP A 157 6.61 -5.33 -13.85
CA ASP A 157 5.16 -5.13 -13.78
C ASP A 157 4.56 -6.24 -12.92
N PRO A 158 3.99 -5.98 -11.73
CA PRO A 158 3.49 -7.00 -10.81
C PRO A 158 2.24 -7.74 -11.32
N PHE A 159 1.62 -7.25 -12.41
CA PHE A 159 0.53 -7.94 -13.12
C PHE A 159 1.04 -9.00 -14.10
N LYS A 160 2.34 -9.08 -14.28
CA LYS A 160 3.03 -10.03 -15.16
C LYS A 160 4.05 -10.84 -14.36
N GLY A 161 4.56 -11.90 -14.98
CA GLY A 161 5.48 -12.80 -14.32
C GLY A 161 4.77 -13.73 -13.32
N THR A 162 5.55 -14.37 -12.47
CA THR A 162 5.08 -15.35 -11.49
C THR A 162 5.31 -14.81 -10.09
N TRP A 163 4.32 -14.92 -9.23
CA TRP A 163 4.43 -14.73 -7.80
C TRP A 163 4.94 -16.01 -7.16
N VAL A 164 6.14 -15.96 -6.59
CA VAL A 164 6.85 -17.08 -5.98
C VAL A 164 6.68 -17.00 -4.46
N GLU A 165 6.23 -18.09 -3.87
CA GLU A 165 6.10 -18.23 -2.42
C GLU A 165 7.49 -18.32 -1.78
N LYS A 166 7.81 -17.38 -0.88
CA LYS A 166 9.09 -17.34 -0.15
C LYS A 166 9.03 -18.10 1.16
N GLY A 167 7.85 -18.56 1.54
CA GLY A 167 7.60 -19.28 2.78
C GLY A 167 7.05 -18.40 3.90
N GLN A 168 6.92 -19.00 5.07
CA GLN A 168 6.47 -18.38 6.30
C GLN A 168 7.54 -17.43 6.84
N LEU A 169 7.15 -16.26 7.31
CA LEU A 169 7.99 -15.39 8.13
C LEU A 169 8.15 -16.02 9.52
N THR A 170 9.37 -16.44 9.83
CA THR A 170 9.70 -17.05 11.12
C THR A 170 9.91 -15.95 12.16
N THR A 171 9.15 -16.00 13.25
CA THR A 171 9.22 -15.11 14.40
C THR A 171 9.78 -15.85 15.63
N ALA A 172 9.95 -15.17 16.76
CA ALA A 172 10.48 -15.79 17.98
C ALA A 172 9.56 -16.90 18.54
N TRP A 173 8.28 -16.84 18.24
CA TRP A 173 7.28 -17.82 18.69
C TRP A 173 6.43 -18.32 17.51
N ASP A 174 6.12 -19.60 17.48
CA ASP A 174 5.15 -20.15 16.51
C ASP A 174 3.71 -20.00 17.02
N THR A 175 3.27 -18.76 17.15
CA THR A 175 1.94 -18.38 17.63
C THR A 175 1.16 -17.62 16.55
N PHE A 176 -0.12 -17.36 16.80
CA PHE A 176 -0.98 -16.54 15.95
C PHE A 176 -0.27 -15.23 15.58
N SER A 177 -0.07 -14.96 14.29
CA SER A 177 0.63 -13.79 13.79
C SER A 177 0.13 -13.34 12.44
N LEU A 178 -0.03 -12.01 12.24
CA LEU A 178 -0.65 -11.41 11.06
C LEU A 178 -0.19 -9.96 10.83
N ASP A 179 -0.68 -9.33 9.78
CA ASP A 179 -0.56 -7.90 9.49
C ASP A 179 0.89 -7.41 9.38
N ALA A 180 1.66 -8.16 8.59
CA ALA A 180 3.05 -7.82 8.35
C ALA A 180 3.19 -6.61 7.42
N THR A 181 3.82 -5.55 7.90
CA THR A 181 4.21 -4.37 7.13
C THR A 181 5.71 -4.13 7.18
N THR A 182 6.30 -3.55 6.13
CA THR A 182 7.73 -3.26 6.09
C THR A 182 8.03 -1.82 5.69
N PHE A 183 9.06 -1.26 6.32
CA PHE A 183 9.54 0.08 6.01
C PHE A 183 11.06 0.16 6.13
N THR A 184 11.63 1.24 5.61
CA THR A 184 13.08 1.54 5.76
C THR A 184 13.26 2.74 6.66
N TYR A 185 14.18 2.64 7.61
CA TYR A 185 14.57 3.73 8.49
C TYR A 185 16.08 3.72 8.68
N GLN A 186 16.74 4.85 8.46
CA GLN A 186 18.19 5.02 8.57
C GLN A 186 19.00 3.92 7.83
N GLY A 187 18.58 3.59 6.61
CA GLY A 187 19.25 2.59 5.78
C GLY A 187 19.00 1.14 6.15
N SER A 188 18.34 0.85 7.26
CA SER A 188 17.92 -0.48 7.68
C SER A 188 16.48 -0.75 7.31
N ARG A 189 16.17 -2.00 6.94
CA ARG A 189 14.79 -2.45 6.73
C ARG A 189 14.24 -3.10 7.99
N TYR A 190 13.00 -2.80 8.28
CA TYR A 190 12.25 -3.33 9.41
C TYR A 190 10.97 -4.02 8.93
N LEU A 191 10.55 -5.03 9.67
CA LEU A 191 9.20 -5.61 9.62
C LEU A 191 8.51 -5.34 10.95
N SER A 192 7.25 -4.92 10.87
CA SER A 192 6.34 -4.89 12.01
C SER A 192 5.16 -5.81 11.74
N TRP A 193 4.62 -6.43 12.78
CA TRP A 193 3.50 -7.37 12.70
C TRP A 193 2.74 -7.45 14.02
N ALA A 194 1.54 -7.98 13.97
CA ALA A 194 0.76 -8.33 15.16
C ALA A 194 0.97 -9.80 15.51
N GLN A 195 1.12 -10.12 16.81
CA GLN A 195 1.35 -11.49 17.27
C GLN A 195 0.85 -11.72 18.69
N HIS A 196 0.37 -12.94 18.95
CA HIS A 196 0.14 -13.43 20.30
C HIS A 196 1.48 -13.77 20.97
N GLU A 197 1.75 -13.14 22.11
CA GLU A 197 2.92 -13.42 22.93
C GLU A 197 2.54 -14.49 23.98
N PRO A 198 3.30 -15.61 24.08
CA PRO A 198 3.04 -16.65 25.06
C PRO A 198 3.01 -16.11 26.49
N GLY A 199 1.96 -16.47 27.24
CA GLY A 199 1.76 -16.06 28.62
C GLY A 199 1.11 -14.70 28.84
N MET A 200 0.78 -13.97 27.76
CA MET A 200 0.02 -12.73 27.83
C MET A 200 -1.49 -12.98 27.69
N ASP A 201 -2.28 -12.24 28.48
CA ASP A 201 -3.75 -12.25 28.40
C ASP A 201 -4.25 -11.22 27.37
N ASN A 202 -3.82 -11.38 26.11
CA ASN A 202 -4.30 -10.60 24.99
C ASN A 202 -4.36 -11.48 23.73
N ASN A 203 -5.06 -11.00 22.69
CA ASN A 203 -5.08 -11.67 21.40
C ASN A 203 -3.76 -11.38 20.66
N THR A 204 -3.39 -10.09 20.52
CA THR A 204 -2.18 -9.67 19.85
C THR A 204 -1.61 -8.37 20.43
N GLY A 205 -0.28 -8.26 20.40
CA GLY A 205 0.47 -7.03 20.49
C GLY A 205 1.23 -6.77 19.20
N VAL A 206 1.75 -5.57 18.99
CA VAL A 206 2.55 -5.21 17.81
C VAL A 206 4.04 -5.33 18.10
N PHE A 207 4.74 -6.00 17.21
CA PHE A 207 6.18 -6.27 17.30
C PHE A 207 6.95 -5.62 16.15
N LEU A 208 8.25 -5.45 16.35
CA LEU A 208 9.21 -4.92 15.39
C LEU A 208 10.48 -5.78 15.39
N SER A 209 11.06 -6.01 14.22
CA SER A 209 12.39 -6.58 14.06
C SER A 209 13.06 -6.02 12.80
N ARG A 210 14.41 -6.08 12.78
CA ARG A 210 15.17 -5.80 11.55
C ARG A 210 15.03 -6.97 10.58
N MET A 211 15.25 -6.69 9.31
CA MET A 211 15.23 -7.69 8.24
C MET A 211 16.61 -7.86 7.62
N ALA A 212 17.03 -9.11 7.42
CA ALA A 212 18.23 -9.45 6.64
C ALA A 212 17.95 -9.39 5.13
N ASN A 213 16.74 -9.75 4.73
CA ASN A 213 16.19 -9.67 3.38
C ASN A 213 14.65 -9.61 3.47
N PRO A 214 13.90 -9.43 2.37
CA PRO A 214 12.45 -9.22 2.44
C PRO A 214 11.60 -10.37 3.02
N TRP A 215 12.17 -11.51 3.36
CA TRP A 215 11.45 -12.65 3.95
C TRP A 215 12.18 -13.28 5.16
N THR A 216 13.20 -12.61 5.69
CA THR A 216 13.96 -13.13 6.83
C THR A 216 14.23 -12.03 7.85
N LEU A 217 13.78 -12.24 9.08
CA LEU A 217 14.09 -11.38 10.19
C LEU A 217 15.53 -11.57 10.68
N THR A 218 16.11 -10.54 11.30
CA THR A 218 17.43 -10.58 11.92
C THR A 218 17.45 -9.75 13.20
N GLY A 219 18.14 -10.27 14.22
CA GLY A 219 18.17 -9.63 15.53
C GLY A 219 16.95 -9.93 16.40
N PRO A 220 16.75 -9.16 17.47
CA PRO A 220 15.66 -9.39 18.43
C PRO A 220 14.30 -9.05 17.81
N GLN A 221 13.27 -9.72 18.34
CA GLN A 221 11.88 -9.32 18.22
C GLN A 221 11.54 -8.42 19.41
N VAL A 222 11.07 -7.21 19.13
CA VAL A 222 10.79 -6.21 20.16
C VAL A 222 9.30 -5.89 20.15
N ARG A 223 8.65 -5.95 21.31
CA ARG A 223 7.26 -5.54 21.47
C ARG A 223 7.17 -4.01 21.58
N LEU A 224 6.42 -3.39 20.66
CA LEU A 224 6.20 -1.94 20.65
C LEU A 224 4.97 -1.54 21.46
N THR A 225 3.89 -2.30 21.36
CA THR A 225 2.64 -2.04 22.09
C THR A 225 1.86 -3.33 22.31
N THR A 226 1.04 -3.30 23.37
CA THR A 226 0.02 -4.31 23.69
C THR A 226 -1.22 -3.57 24.16
N PRO A 227 -2.44 -4.18 24.11
CA PRO A 227 -3.64 -3.56 24.66
C PRO A 227 -3.49 -3.27 26.15
N GLU A 228 -3.55 -2.01 26.53
CA GLU A 228 -3.36 -1.50 27.89
C GLU A 228 -4.52 -0.61 28.36
N TYR A 229 -5.13 0.11 27.42
CA TYR A 229 -6.22 1.02 27.71
C TYR A 229 -7.56 0.34 27.45
N ASP A 230 -8.59 0.75 28.19
CA ASP A 230 -9.96 0.18 28.04
C ASP A 230 -10.44 0.21 26.60
N TRP A 231 -10.15 1.30 25.89
CA TRP A 231 -10.54 1.46 24.48
C TRP A 231 -9.82 0.52 23.51
N GLU A 232 -8.76 -0.17 23.93
CA GLU A 232 -8.04 -1.18 23.13
C GLU A 232 -8.59 -2.61 23.39
N CYS A 233 -9.49 -2.77 24.35
CA CYS A 233 -9.91 -4.06 24.87
C CYS A 233 -11.41 -4.34 24.69
N VAL A 234 -12.13 -3.53 23.91
CA VAL A 234 -13.58 -3.72 23.72
C VAL A 234 -13.82 -4.91 22.79
N GLY A 235 -14.48 -5.93 23.30
CA GLY A 235 -14.72 -7.19 22.60
C GLY A 235 -13.49 -8.11 22.56
N PHE A 236 -12.37 -7.63 22.03
CA PHE A 236 -11.10 -8.35 22.00
C PHE A 236 -9.96 -7.44 22.45
N LYS A 237 -8.96 -8.03 23.12
CA LYS A 237 -7.72 -7.34 23.51
C LYS A 237 -6.73 -7.41 22.36
N VAL A 238 -6.79 -6.47 21.44
CA VAL A 238 -6.05 -6.47 20.16
C VAL A 238 -5.30 -5.19 19.96
N ASN A 239 -4.02 -5.29 19.57
CA ASN A 239 -3.29 -4.29 18.80
C ASN A 239 -2.76 -4.96 17.53
N GLU A 240 -3.13 -4.44 16.35
CA GLU A 240 -2.84 -5.03 15.04
C GLU A 240 -2.77 -3.97 13.93
N GLY A 241 -2.57 -4.37 12.67
CA GLY A 241 -2.66 -3.49 11.50
C GLY A 241 -1.71 -2.28 11.57
N ALA A 242 -0.45 -2.50 11.96
CA ALA A 242 0.53 -1.43 12.09
C ALA A 242 0.85 -0.77 10.75
N SER A 243 1.00 0.56 10.72
CA SER A 243 1.46 1.30 9.55
C SER A 243 2.37 2.46 9.96
N PHE A 244 3.40 2.74 9.16
CA PHE A 244 4.46 3.67 9.52
C PHE A 244 4.48 4.90 8.61
N LEU A 245 4.75 6.07 9.22
CA LEU A 245 4.90 7.34 8.51
C LEU A 245 6.07 8.13 9.11
N GLN A 246 7.02 8.55 8.27
CA GLN A 246 8.15 9.37 8.68
C GLN A 246 7.91 10.81 8.21
N ARG A 247 7.66 11.73 9.13
CA ARG A 247 7.37 13.14 8.86
C ARG A 247 7.79 14.02 10.03
N ASN A 248 8.08 15.27 9.73
CA ASN A 248 8.26 16.33 10.73
C ASN A 248 9.30 16.00 11.83
N GLY A 249 10.38 15.30 11.46
CA GLY A 249 11.41 14.89 12.42
C GLY A 249 11.02 13.74 13.34
N ARG A 250 9.96 12.98 13.00
CA ARG A 250 9.43 11.86 13.80
C ARG A 250 9.11 10.65 12.96
N VAL A 251 9.02 9.53 13.64
CA VAL A 251 8.45 8.28 13.14
C VAL A 251 7.14 8.05 13.88
N PHE A 252 6.06 7.93 13.13
CA PHE A 252 4.72 7.62 13.61
C PHE A 252 4.38 6.19 13.24
N MET A 253 3.85 5.43 14.19
CA MET A 253 3.25 4.12 13.96
C MET A 253 1.80 4.17 14.39
N THR A 254 0.87 4.02 13.44
CA THR A 254 -0.52 3.74 13.76
C THR A 254 -0.71 2.25 13.92
N TYR A 255 -1.70 1.87 14.72
CA TYR A 255 -2.17 0.50 14.89
C TYR A 255 -3.67 0.52 15.11
N SER A 256 -4.31 -0.61 14.94
CA SER A 256 -5.75 -0.77 15.22
C SER A 256 -5.96 -1.57 16.48
N ALA A 257 -7.11 -1.35 17.13
CA ALA A 257 -7.42 -1.92 18.42
C ALA A 257 -8.90 -2.29 18.56
N SER A 258 -9.20 -3.17 19.49
CA SER A 258 -10.54 -3.71 19.83
C SER A 258 -11.09 -4.66 18.77
N ALA A 259 -12.34 -5.12 18.94
CA ALA A 259 -13.02 -5.98 17.99
C ALA A 259 -13.23 -5.29 16.65
N THR A 260 -13.31 -6.07 15.56
CA THR A 260 -13.51 -5.56 14.18
C THR A 260 -14.95 -5.14 13.88
N ASP A 261 -15.67 -4.71 14.92
CA ASP A 261 -17.02 -4.12 14.89
C ASP A 261 -16.96 -2.57 14.92
N ALA A 262 -17.98 -1.91 15.43
CA ALA A 262 -18.02 -0.44 15.55
C ALA A 262 -17.03 0.12 16.57
N ASN A 263 -16.44 -0.71 17.43
CA ASN A 263 -15.44 -0.32 18.41
C ASN A 263 -14.01 -0.32 17.83
N TYR A 264 -13.82 -0.89 16.64
CA TYR A 264 -12.52 -0.86 15.97
C TYR A 264 -12.06 0.57 15.74
N CYS A 265 -10.82 0.87 16.13
CA CYS A 265 -10.30 2.22 16.12
C CYS A 265 -8.78 2.22 15.98
N MET A 266 -8.19 3.40 15.79
CA MET A 266 -6.74 3.52 15.62
C MET A 266 -6.08 4.15 16.83
N GLY A 267 -4.94 3.58 17.24
CA GLY A 267 -3.97 4.15 18.17
C GLY A 267 -2.75 4.73 17.44
N LEU A 268 -1.87 5.38 18.22
CA LEU A 268 -0.67 6.04 17.71
C LEU A 268 0.50 5.87 18.66
N LEU A 269 1.64 5.41 18.14
CA LEU A 269 2.95 5.54 18.77
C LEU A 269 3.79 6.57 18.02
N THR A 270 4.61 7.32 18.75
CA THR A 270 5.51 8.34 18.20
C THR A 270 6.91 8.15 18.75
N ALA A 271 7.91 8.18 17.85
CA ALA A 271 9.33 8.22 18.20
C ALA A 271 10.00 9.41 17.50
N GLU A 272 10.98 10.04 18.17
CA GLU A 272 11.77 11.10 17.53
C GLU A 272 12.68 10.52 16.43
N ALA A 273 12.88 11.28 15.36
CA ALA A 273 13.84 10.89 14.33
C ALA A 273 15.25 10.82 14.93
N GLY A 274 15.99 9.76 14.58
CA GLY A 274 17.30 9.50 15.18
C GLY A 274 17.28 8.53 16.35
N SER A 275 16.11 8.24 16.93
CA SER A 275 15.98 7.23 17.99
C SER A 275 16.26 5.82 17.48
N ASP A 276 16.70 4.93 18.38
CA ASP A 276 16.67 3.48 18.09
C ASP A 276 15.24 2.96 18.19
N LEU A 277 14.66 2.64 17.04
CA LEU A 277 13.29 2.11 16.98
C LEU A 277 13.15 0.72 17.61
N MET A 278 14.26 0.01 17.83
CA MET A 278 14.29 -1.27 18.54
C MET A 278 14.29 -1.13 20.07
N ASP A 279 14.44 0.08 20.61
CA ASP A 279 14.23 0.35 22.03
C ASP A 279 12.76 0.75 22.25
N PRO A 280 11.95 -0.04 22.98
CA PRO A 280 10.57 0.33 23.30
C PRO A 280 10.42 1.68 24.00
N LYS A 281 11.46 2.13 24.73
CA LYS A 281 11.46 3.42 25.41
C LYS A 281 11.55 4.62 24.47
N SER A 282 11.94 4.39 23.20
CA SER A 282 11.93 5.43 22.16
C SER A 282 10.51 5.81 21.73
N TRP A 283 9.51 5.00 22.08
CA TRP A 283 8.13 5.17 21.63
C TRP A 283 7.23 5.72 22.74
N THR A 284 6.46 6.73 22.39
CA THR A 284 5.40 7.29 23.24
C THR A 284 4.05 6.90 22.67
N LYS A 285 3.25 6.20 23.48
CA LYS A 285 1.89 5.75 23.13
C LYS A 285 0.86 6.82 23.46
N SER A 286 -0.04 7.12 22.52
CA SER A 286 -1.19 8.00 22.77
C SER A 286 -2.15 7.33 23.76
N PRO A 287 -2.55 8.03 24.85
CA PRO A 287 -3.49 7.46 25.83
C PRO A 287 -4.93 7.39 25.34
N ARG A 288 -5.22 7.96 24.16
CA ARG A 288 -6.55 7.99 23.55
C ARG A 288 -6.45 7.53 22.10
N PRO A 289 -7.54 6.93 21.56
CA PRO A 289 -7.60 6.61 20.16
C PRO A 289 -7.49 7.90 19.31
N VAL A 290 -6.86 7.80 18.16
CA VAL A 290 -6.65 8.94 17.25
C VAL A 290 -7.65 8.98 16.10
N PHE A 291 -8.40 7.89 15.89
CA PHE A 291 -9.40 7.78 14.83
C PHE A 291 -10.45 6.72 15.22
N THR A 292 -11.72 7.13 15.29
CA THR A 292 -12.82 6.31 15.85
C THR A 292 -14.08 6.44 15.00
N SER A 293 -15.06 5.59 15.28
CA SER A 293 -16.42 5.66 14.72
C SER A 293 -17.03 7.06 14.85
N ASN A 294 -17.87 7.44 13.91
CA ASN A 294 -18.48 8.77 13.91
C ASN A 294 -19.91 8.74 13.36
N ASP A 295 -20.89 9.04 14.22
CA ASP A 295 -22.33 9.02 13.88
C ASP A 295 -22.74 10.07 12.86
N ARG A 296 -22.09 11.23 12.86
CA ARG A 296 -22.43 12.31 11.91
C ARG A 296 -22.05 11.94 10.49
N THR A 297 -20.98 11.20 10.30
CA THR A 297 -20.52 10.78 8.99
C THR A 297 -20.98 9.36 8.63
N LYS A 298 -21.63 8.65 9.57
CA LYS A 298 -22.07 7.26 9.41
C LYS A 298 -20.93 6.35 9.00
N GLN A 299 -19.81 6.46 9.73
CA GLN A 299 -18.62 5.62 9.50
C GLN A 299 -18.24 4.94 10.80
N TYR A 300 -18.21 3.60 10.79
CA TYR A 300 -18.05 2.77 11.97
C TYR A 300 -16.90 1.78 11.81
N GLY A 301 -16.17 1.55 12.91
CA GLY A 301 -15.00 0.68 12.93
C GLY A 301 -13.89 1.10 11.98
N PRO A 302 -13.46 2.39 11.96
CA PRO A 302 -12.41 2.82 11.06
C PRO A 302 -11.04 2.32 11.56
N GLY A 303 -10.31 1.61 10.72
CA GLY A 303 -9.00 1.09 11.10
C GLY A 303 -8.26 0.37 9.98
N HIS A 304 -7.27 -0.42 10.38
CA HIS A 304 -6.35 -1.15 9.52
C HIS A 304 -5.86 -0.29 8.35
N ASN A 305 -5.22 0.82 8.72
CA ASN A 305 -4.86 1.84 7.76
C ASN A 305 -3.52 1.57 7.09
N SER A 306 -3.37 2.14 5.90
CA SER A 306 -2.08 2.40 5.27
C SER A 306 -1.94 3.88 4.93
N PHE A 307 -0.72 4.30 4.58
CA PHE A 307 -0.45 5.66 4.12
C PHE A 307 -0.01 5.66 2.67
N THR A 308 -0.46 6.68 1.94
CA THR A 308 0.05 6.96 0.60
C THR A 308 0.16 8.49 0.41
N VAL A 309 0.52 8.96 -0.77
CA VAL A 309 0.56 10.39 -1.10
C VAL A 309 -0.32 10.65 -2.31
N ALA A 310 -0.97 11.80 -2.34
CA ALA A 310 -1.78 12.23 -3.45
C ALA A 310 -0.94 12.46 -4.73
N GLU A 311 -1.60 12.73 -5.85
CA GLU A 311 -0.97 12.94 -7.16
C GLU A 311 0.07 14.07 -7.17
N ASP A 312 -0.04 15.06 -6.27
CA ASP A 312 0.92 16.15 -6.11
C ASP A 312 2.28 15.71 -5.51
N GLY A 313 2.37 14.45 -5.03
CA GLY A 313 3.56 13.89 -4.41
C GLY A 313 3.91 14.45 -3.03
N ARG A 314 3.01 15.19 -2.39
CA ARG A 314 3.27 15.92 -1.14
C ARG A 314 2.19 15.73 -0.09
N THR A 315 0.92 15.70 -0.50
CA THR A 315 -0.21 15.56 0.41
C THR A 315 -0.30 14.13 0.90
N ASP A 316 -0.15 13.92 2.20
CA ASP A 316 -0.32 12.63 2.83
C ASP A 316 -1.80 12.22 2.82
N VAL A 317 -2.04 10.96 2.52
CA VAL A 317 -3.37 10.37 2.41
C VAL A 317 -3.47 9.17 3.35
N LEU A 318 -4.47 9.20 4.21
CA LEU A 318 -4.90 8.07 5.03
C LEU A 318 -5.80 7.17 4.18
N VAL A 319 -5.43 5.90 4.10
CA VAL A 319 -6.23 4.82 3.49
C VAL A 319 -6.67 3.91 4.62
N TYR A 320 -7.95 3.59 4.73
CA TYR A 320 -8.48 2.79 5.83
C TYR A 320 -9.73 2.05 5.39
N HIS A 321 -10.22 1.12 6.21
CA HIS A 321 -11.57 0.60 5.99
C HIS A 321 -12.54 1.13 7.06
N ALA A 322 -13.83 1.17 6.73
CA ALA A 322 -14.93 1.41 7.66
C ALA A 322 -16.25 0.92 7.06
N ARG A 323 -17.24 0.67 7.94
CA ARG A 323 -18.63 0.35 7.59
C ARG A 323 -19.52 1.59 7.64
N GLN A 324 -20.70 1.50 7.03
CA GLN A 324 -21.71 2.58 7.01
C GLN A 324 -22.78 2.39 8.10
N TYR A 325 -22.67 1.38 8.92
CA TYR A 325 -23.62 1.03 10.01
C TYR A 325 -22.85 0.50 11.21
N GLU A 326 -23.45 0.68 12.38
CA GLU A 326 -22.93 0.26 13.67
C GLU A 326 -23.28 -1.20 13.97
N ASP A 327 -24.57 -1.54 13.81
CA ASP A 327 -25.08 -2.86 14.14
C ASP A 327 -24.74 -3.89 13.05
N ILE A 328 -24.01 -4.92 13.42
CA ILE A 328 -23.59 -6.03 12.56
C ILE A 328 -24.39 -7.28 12.96
N VAL A 329 -24.95 -7.96 11.97
CA VAL A 329 -25.63 -9.23 12.17
C VAL A 329 -24.64 -10.39 12.02
N GLY A 330 -24.41 -11.14 13.08
CA GLY A 330 -23.48 -12.26 13.10
C GLY A 330 -22.05 -11.85 13.46
N ASP A 331 -21.07 -12.65 13.01
CA ASP A 331 -19.66 -12.40 13.26
C ASP A 331 -19.13 -11.24 12.40
N PRO A 332 -18.57 -10.18 13.00
CA PRO A 332 -18.00 -9.04 12.27
C PRO A 332 -16.93 -9.41 11.23
N LEU A 333 -16.20 -10.51 11.41
CA LEU A 333 -15.22 -10.99 10.43
C LEU A 333 -15.89 -11.47 9.14
N ASN A 334 -17.12 -11.98 9.22
CA ASN A 334 -17.87 -12.46 8.07
C ASN A 334 -18.72 -11.37 7.39
N ASP A 335 -18.78 -10.17 7.98
CA ASP A 335 -19.45 -9.03 7.36
C ASP A 335 -18.56 -8.44 6.23
N PRO A 336 -19.00 -8.48 4.95
CA PRO A 336 -18.17 -8.09 3.83
C PRO A 336 -18.01 -6.58 3.68
N ASN A 337 -18.76 -5.77 4.46
CA ASN A 337 -18.93 -4.34 4.20
C ASN A 337 -17.88 -3.45 4.87
N ARG A 338 -16.71 -3.99 5.19
CA ARG A 338 -15.53 -3.20 5.49
C ARG A 338 -14.99 -2.61 4.18
N HIS A 339 -15.39 -1.37 3.87
CA HIS A 339 -15.07 -0.74 2.59
C HIS A 339 -13.80 0.08 2.68
N THR A 340 -12.93 -0.04 1.68
CA THR A 340 -11.76 0.86 1.52
C THR A 340 -12.20 2.31 1.32
N ARG A 341 -11.58 3.20 2.07
CA ARG A 341 -11.80 4.65 2.07
C ARG A 341 -10.49 5.40 2.04
N VAL A 342 -10.53 6.63 1.59
CA VAL A 342 -9.38 7.54 1.60
C VAL A 342 -9.79 8.91 2.12
N GLN A 343 -8.87 9.55 2.82
CA GLN A 343 -9.00 10.95 3.18
C GLN A 343 -7.62 11.61 3.30
N ARG A 344 -7.60 12.93 3.26
CA ARG A 344 -6.38 13.68 3.53
C ARG A 344 -5.97 13.48 4.98
N LEU A 345 -4.69 13.17 5.21
CA LEU A 345 -4.08 13.28 6.53
C LEU A 345 -3.63 14.73 6.76
N GLY A 346 -4.13 15.33 7.84
CA GLY A 346 -3.71 16.65 8.30
C GLY A 346 -2.47 16.58 9.18
N TRP A 347 -1.98 17.76 9.58
CA TRP A 347 -0.89 17.93 10.52
C TRP A 347 -1.25 19.02 11.53
N LYS A 348 -1.11 18.73 12.82
CA LYS A 348 -1.29 19.69 13.90
C LYS A 348 -0.10 20.64 13.97
N ALA A 349 -0.24 21.74 14.71
CA ALA A 349 0.81 22.74 14.86
C ALA A 349 2.09 22.17 15.52
N ASP A 350 1.96 21.16 16.37
CA ASP A 350 3.06 20.45 17.02
C ASP A 350 3.74 19.42 16.10
N GLY A 351 3.29 19.28 14.85
CA GLY A 351 3.81 18.34 13.87
C GLY A 351 3.30 16.91 14.01
N THR A 352 2.34 16.62 14.90
CA THR A 352 1.68 15.32 15.00
C THR A 352 0.58 15.16 13.92
N PRO A 353 0.26 13.92 13.52
CA PRO A 353 -0.81 13.67 12.56
C PRO A 353 -2.16 14.16 13.08
N ASP A 354 -2.95 14.77 12.20
CA ASP A 354 -4.36 15.11 12.42
C ASP A 354 -5.21 14.21 11.53
N PHE A 355 -5.75 13.17 12.11
CA PHE A 355 -6.60 12.20 11.42
C PHE A 355 -7.98 12.74 11.14
N GLY A 356 -8.46 13.75 11.90
CA GLY A 356 -9.81 14.25 11.82
C GLY A 356 -10.85 13.20 12.24
N VAL A 357 -11.95 13.15 11.49
CA VAL A 357 -13.00 12.10 11.60
C VAL A 357 -13.12 11.36 10.28
N PRO A 358 -13.59 10.10 10.27
CA PRO A 358 -13.83 9.35 9.04
C PRO A 358 -14.75 10.13 8.10
N VAL A 359 -14.34 10.31 6.84
CA VAL A 359 -15.11 11.07 5.86
C VAL A 359 -16.33 10.27 5.41
N ALA A 360 -17.49 10.93 5.37
CA ALA A 360 -18.75 10.36 4.89
C ALA A 360 -18.63 9.83 3.44
N ASP A 361 -19.60 9.03 3.03
CA ASP A 361 -19.73 8.60 1.63
C ASP A 361 -19.91 9.79 0.70
N GLY A 362 -19.43 9.62 -0.51
CA GLY A 362 -19.46 10.65 -1.54
C GLY A 362 -18.09 11.24 -1.88
N PRO A 363 -18.05 12.36 -2.60
CA PRO A 363 -16.79 12.97 -3.04
C PRO A 363 -15.90 13.36 -1.86
N VAL A 364 -14.68 12.83 -1.85
CA VAL A 364 -13.70 13.16 -0.82
C VAL A 364 -13.35 14.66 -0.92
N PRO A 365 -13.28 15.40 0.20
CA PRO A 365 -12.73 16.75 0.21
C PRO A 365 -11.38 16.81 -0.48
N VAL A 366 -11.03 17.96 -1.05
CA VAL A 366 -9.79 18.10 -1.87
C VAL A 366 -8.60 17.52 -1.14
N LEU A 367 -8.02 16.43 -1.67
CA LEU A 367 -6.83 15.79 -1.09
C LEU A 367 -5.62 16.72 -1.22
N ALA A 368 -5.32 17.19 -2.43
CA ALA A 368 -4.24 18.13 -2.68
C ALA A 368 -4.71 19.58 -2.56
N ARG A 369 -3.93 20.45 -1.92
CA ARG A 369 -4.17 21.90 -1.98
C ARG A 369 -3.89 22.38 -3.41
N PRO A 370 -4.73 23.29 -3.98
CA PRO A 370 -4.37 23.98 -5.20
C PRO A 370 -3.04 24.72 -4.99
N ARG A 371 -2.20 24.73 -6.01
CA ARG A 371 -0.97 25.56 -6.03
C ARG A 371 -1.33 27.01 -6.13
#